data_cf933eddc97581f09a6184597f0d9d0b
#
_entry.id   cf933eddc97581f09a6184597f0d9d0b
#
_cell.length_a   1.000
_cell.length_b   1.000
_cell.length_c   1.000
_cell.angle_alpha   90.00
_cell.angle_beta   90.00
_cell.angle_gamma   90.00
#
_symmetry.space_group_name_H-M   'P 1'
#
loop_
_entity.id
_entity.type
_entity.pdbx_description
1 polymer ?
#
loop_
_entity_poly.entity_id
_entity_poly.type
_entity_poly.pdbx_seq_one_letter_code
_entity_poly.pdbx_strand_id
1 'polypeptide(L)'
;MEIVLHALNGVLTIMLMIAAGFYLERRGWFSEESVALISRLVNYVCLPTYMLTNILGQFKHDQLITLSHGLIVPVISMLAGYFISRLLGRLIGVPREHRGIFSICVSFSNTIFIGLPLGIALFGDAGAPYIMIYYMVNTTLFWTIGFHDLASSNGVTMPLFSRKTLKSIMSPPLMGFMLGVVMVLLEWNLPEPVFKSFHYLGSMTTPLAMLFIGIAMSKTRWEEIAVGKELVVAMLGRYLICPWIVFLILPFFHLEPMMEKVFVIMAAMPAMTNTAIVAKGYGGDYKYAAMLTAVSTVLAAFAIPFYMWLVH
;
A
#
# COMPACT_ATOMS: atom_id res chain seq x y z
N MET A 1 16.43 19.11 12.88
CA MET A 1 15.48 20.11 12.36
C MET A 1 15.34 20.01 10.84
N GLU A 2 16.42 19.90 10.07
CA GLU A 2 16.39 19.74 8.60
C GLU A 2 15.65 18.48 8.12
N ILE A 3 15.83 17.35 8.80
CA ILE A 3 15.17 16.08 8.46
C ILE A 3 13.64 16.18 8.60
N VAL A 4 13.17 16.80 9.70
CA VAL A 4 11.74 17.02 9.92
C VAL A 4 11.18 17.98 8.87
N LEU A 5 11.94 19.01 8.50
CA LEU A 5 11.55 19.94 7.45
C LEU A 5 11.48 19.25 6.07
N HIS A 6 12.43 18.38 5.77
CA HIS A 6 12.42 17.58 4.53
C HIS A 6 11.22 16.64 4.48
N ALA A 7 10.93 15.92 5.57
CA ALA A 7 9.76 15.05 5.67
C ALA A 7 8.44 15.84 5.53
N LEU A 8 8.35 17.01 6.18
CA LEU A 8 7.19 17.90 6.05
C LEU A 8 7.01 18.40 4.61
N ASN A 9 8.10 18.80 3.93
CA ASN A 9 8.04 19.20 2.52
C ASN A 9 7.56 18.08 1.62
N GLY A 10 8.06 16.85 1.81
CA GLY A 10 7.60 15.67 1.07
C GLY A 10 6.12 15.39 1.28
N VAL A 11 5.67 15.39 2.53
CA VAL A 11 4.25 15.22 2.87
C VAL A 11 3.39 16.35 2.29
N LEU A 12 3.84 17.61 2.42
CA LEU A 12 3.12 18.76 1.87
C LEU A 12 2.99 18.68 0.35
N THR A 13 4.06 18.29 -0.35
CA THR A 13 4.03 18.08 -1.82
C THR A 13 2.95 17.06 -2.21
N ILE A 14 2.90 15.94 -1.51
CA ILE A 14 1.88 14.90 -1.71
C ILE A 14 0.48 15.45 -1.43
N MET A 15 0.30 16.16 -0.31
CA MET A 15 -1.00 16.75 0.07
C MET A 15 -1.49 17.78 -0.95
N LEU A 16 -0.59 18.58 -1.52
CA LEU A 16 -0.95 19.55 -2.57
C LEU A 16 -1.44 18.85 -3.84
N MET A 17 -0.80 17.75 -4.25
CA MET A 17 -1.27 16.96 -5.40
C MET A 17 -2.62 16.28 -5.11
N ILE A 18 -2.82 15.75 -3.91
CA ILE A 18 -4.12 15.20 -3.47
C ILE A 18 -5.20 16.30 -3.48
N ALA A 19 -4.89 17.48 -2.93
CA ALA A 19 -5.79 18.62 -2.92
C ALA A 19 -6.16 19.09 -4.32
N ALA A 20 -5.23 19.07 -5.27
CA ALA A 20 -5.51 19.36 -6.67
C ALA A 20 -6.51 18.36 -7.27
N GLY A 21 -6.33 17.05 -7.06
CA GLY A 21 -7.28 16.02 -7.50
C GLY A 21 -8.67 16.20 -6.87
N PHE A 22 -8.71 16.48 -5.57
CA PHE A 22 -9.94 16.77 -4.82
C PHE A 22 -10.68 18.00 -5.38
N TYR A 23 -9.97 19.10 -5.61
CA TYR A 23 -10.53 20.34 -6.13
C TYR A 23 -11.07 20.18 -7.55
N LEU A 24 -10.30 19.54 -8.44
CA LEU A 24 -10.71 19.32 -9.83
C LEU A 24 -11.94 18.41 -9.92
N GLU A 25 -12.04 17.38 -9.08
CA GLU A 25 -13.26 16.54 -9.00
C GLU A 25 -14.48 17.37 -8.55
N ARG A 26 -14.33 18.21 -7.52
CA ARG A 26 -15.40 19.12 -7.07
C ARG A 26 -15.86 20.10 -8.15
N ARG A 27 -15.00 20.38 -9.14
CA ARG A 27 -15.33 21.18 -10.34
C ARG A 27 -15.93 20.35 -11.47
N GLY A 28 -16.13 19.04 -11.28
CA GLY A 28 -16.72 18.14 -12.27
C GLY A 28 -15.83 17.82 -13.46
N TRP A 29 -14.50 17.90 -13.31
CA TRP A 29 -13.57 17.60 -14.40
C TRP A 29 -13.50 16.11 -14.76
N PHE A 30 -13.83 15.21 -13.82
CA PHE A 30 -13.64 13.79 -14.02
C PHE A 30 -14.98 13.05 -14.05
N SER A 31 -15.23 12.34 -15.16
CA SER A 31 -16.26 11.32 -15.23
C SER A 31 -15.78 10.03 -14.57
N GLU A 32 -16.69 9.09 -14.28
CA GLU A 32 -16.32 7.76 -13.75
C GLU A 32 -15.37 7.02 -14.69
N GLU A 33 -15.56 7.19 -16.01
CA GLU A 33 -14.69 6.60 -17.03
C GLU A 33 -13.28 7.19 -16.98
N SER A 34 -13.14 8.52 -16.78
CA SER A 34 -11.85 9.20 -16.64
C SER A 34 -11.10 8.71 -15.41
N VAL A 35 -11.79 8.55 -14.29
CA VAL A 35 -11.19 8.01 -13.04
C VAL A 35 -10.73 6.57 -13.23
N ALA A 36 -11.54 5.74 -13.90
CA ALA A 36 -11.16 4.37 -14.23
C ALA A 36 -9.95 4.33 -15.19
N LEU A 37 -9.86 5.25 -16.15
CA LEU A 37 -8.71 5.39 -17.04
C LEU A 37 -7.44 5.75 -16.29
N ILE A 38 -7.48 6.74 -15.39
CA ILE A 38 -6.33 7.10 -14.55
C ILE A 38 -5.85 5.89 -13.75
N SER A 39 -6.76 5.17 -13.11
CA SER A 39 -6.41 3.96 -12.35
C SER A 39 -5.77 2.88 -13.22
N ARG A 40 -6.29 2.66 -14.45
CA ARG A 40 -5.71 1.72 -15.41
C ARG A 40 -4.32 2.15 -15.87
N LEU A 41 -4.12 3.41 -16.20
CA LEU A 41 -2.80 3.93 -16.59
C LEU A 41 -1.78 3.73 -15.48
N VAL A 42 -2.13 4.08 -14.25
CA VAL A 42 -1.25 3.88 -13.09
C VAL A 42 -0.88 2.41 -12.94
N ASN A 43 -1.87 1.50 -12.92
CA ASN A 43 -1.62 0.09 -12.62
C ASN A 43 -0.96 -0.70 -13.76
N TYR A 44 -1.29 -0.39 -15.02
CA TYR A 44 -0.88 -1.21 -16.17
C TYR A 44 0.27 -0.60 -16.98
N VAL A 45 0.56 0.68 -16.81
CA VAL A 45 1.62 1.37 -17.56
C VAL A 45 2.64 1.97 -16.61
N CYS A 46 2.23 2.91 -15.76
CA CYS A 46 3.17 3.70 -14.96
C CYS A 46 3.90 2.85 -13.92
N LEU A 47 3.17 2.08 -13.12
CA LEU A 47 3.76 1.25 -12.06
C LEU A 47 4.69 0.16 -12.61
N PRO A 48 4.32 -0.66 -13.60
CA PRO A 48 5.23 -1.68 -14.12
C PRO A 48 6.52 -1.11 -14.69
N THR A 49 6.42 0.00 -15.45
CA THR A 49 7.61 0.67 -16.02
C THR A 49 8.47 1.33 -14.95
N TYR A 50 7.85 1.96 -13.93
CA TYR A 50 8.56 2.49 -12.77
C TYR A 50 9.34 1.40 -12.04
N MET A 51 8.67 0.26 -11.73
CA MET A 51 9.27 -0.86 -11.03
C MET A 51 10.48 -1.42 -11.77
N LEU A 52 10.31 -1.66 -13.07
CA LEU A 52 11.38 -2.18 -13.93
C LEU A 52 12.59 -1.24 -13.96
N THR A 53 12.37 0.03 -14.25
CA THR A 53 13.47 1.00 -14.39
C THR A 53 14.12 1.34 -13.04
N ASN A 54 13.35 1.35 -11.95
CA ASN A 54 13.90 1.58 -10.62
C ASN A 54 14.85 0.45 -10.20
N ILE A 55 14.43 -0.82 -10.35
CA ILE A 55 15.28 -1.97 -10.03
C ILE A 55 16.54 -1.97 -10.89
N LEU A 56 16.43 -1.75 -12.19
CA LEU A 56 17.58 -1.70 -13.09
C LEU A 56 18.54 -0.54 -12.79
N GLY A 57 18.01 0.58 -12.28
CA GLY A 57 18.81 1.76 -11.96
C GLY A 57 19.45 1.76 -10.58
N GLN A 58 18.88 1.06 -9.61
CA GLN A 58 19.28 1.12 -8.20
C GLN A 58 20.07 -0.11 -7.71
N PHE A 59 19.94 -1.28 -8.37
CA PHE A 59 20.50 -2.51 -7.86
C PHE A 59 21.49 -3.20 -8.79
N LYS A 60 22.52 -3.77 -8.15
CA LYS A 60 23.43 -4.76 -8.73
C LYS A 60 23.10 -6.14 -8.20
N HIS A 61 23.61 -7.17 -8.89
CA HIS A 61 23.40 -8.59 -8.56
C HIS A 61 23.56 -8.90 -7.06
N ASP A 62 24.67 -8.49 -6.45
CA ASP A 62 24.98 -8.82 -5.05
C ASP A 62 24.01 -8.19 -4.04
N GLN A 63 23.45 -7.04 -4.38
CA GLN A 63 22.51 -6.31 -3.52
C GLN A 63 21.13 -6.97 -3.47
N LEU A 64 20.71 -7.70 -4.53
CA LEU A 64 19.44 -8.41 -4.57
C LEU A 64 19.37 -9.57 -3.56
N ILE A 65 20.49 -10.21 -3.26
CA ILE A 65 20.56 -11.29 -2.26
C ILE A 65 20.28 -10.71 -0.87
N THR A 66 20.87 -9.57 -0.54
CA THR A 66 20.64 -8.86 0.73
C THR A 66 19.19 -8.44 0.88
N LEU A 67 18.54 -8.01 -0.20
CA LEU A 67 17.13 -7.66 -0.25
C LEU A 67 16.22 -8.82 0.16
N SER A 68 16.55 -10.06 -0.19
CA SER A 68 15.72 -11.22 0.10
C SER A 68 15.57 -11.50 1.60
N HIS A 69 16.59 -11.18 2.40
CA HIS A 69 16.56 -11.33 3.86
C HIS A 69 15.51 -10.41 4.50
N GLY A 70 15.21 -9.28 3.88
CA GLY A 70 14.18 -8.35 4.34
C GLY A 70 12.74 -8.86 4.26
N LEU A 71 12.47 -9.91 3.46
CA LEU A 71 11.11 -10.45 3.28
C LEU A 71 10.47 -10.97 4.58
N ILE A 72 11.28 -11.50 5.49
CA ILE A 72 10.78 -12.17 6.69
C ILE A 72 10.07 -11.21 7.65
N VAL A 73 10.55 -9.97 7.77
CA VAL A 73 9.96 -8.96 8.67
C VAL A 73 8.53 -8.57 8.26
N PRO A 74 8.25 -8.18 7.00
CA PRO A 74 6.88 -7.96 6.55
C PRO A 74 5.98 -9.20 6.69
N VAL A 75 6.49 -10.41 6.43
CA VAL A 75 5.70 -11.65 6.59
C VAL A 75 5.26 -11.81 8.03
N ILE A 76 6.21 -11.78 8.98
CA ILE A 76 5.90 -11.98 10.40
C ILE A 76 4.99 -10.86 10.92
N SER A 77 5.31 -9.59 10.61
CA SER A 77 4.55 -8.45 11.12
C SER A 77 3.11 -8.41 10.60
N MET A 78 2.91 -8.68 9.32
CA MET A 78 1.56 -8.70 8.74
C MET A 78 0.73 -9.88 9.21
N LEU A 79 1.33 -11.07 9.34
CA LEU A 79 0.63 -12.22 9.90
C LEU A 79 0.26 -11.98 11.36
N ALA A 80 1.19 -11.47 12.18
CA ALA A 80 0.91 -11.12 13.57
C ALA A 80 -0.20 -10.06 13.66
N GLY A 81 -0.10 -8.98 12.90
CA GLY A 81 -1.13 -7.94 12.82
C GLY A 81 -2.49 -8.49 12.40
N TYR A 82 -2.51 -9.40 11.43
CA TYR A 82 -3.73 -10.05 10.97
C TYR A 82 -4.37 -10.93 12.06
N PHE A 83 -3.62 -11.77 12.74
CA PHE A 83 -4.16 -12.60 13.83
C PHE A 83 -4.61 -11.77 15.02
N ILE A 84 -3.85 -10.73 15.39
CA ILE A 84 -4.24 -9.79 16.45
C ILE A 84 -5.54 -9.06 16.07
N SER A 85 -5.66 -8.57 14.83
CA SER A 85 -6.88 -7.90 14.36
C SER A 85 -8.10 -8.82 14.39
N ARG A 86 -7.93 -10.09 14.04
CA ARG A 86 -8.98 -11.12 14.13
C ARG A 86 -9.42 -11.33 15.58
N LEU A 87 -8.48 -11.38 16.50
CA LEU A 87 -8.77 -11.50 17.93
C LEU A 87 -9.51 -10.27 18.46
N LEU A 88 -8.99 -9.07 18.17
CA LEU A 88 -9.62 -7.79 18.53
C LEU A 88 -11.04 -7.69 17.98
N GLY A 89 -11.25 -7.99 16.70
CA GLY A 89 -12.57 -7.99 16.09
C GLY A 89 -13.58 -8.93 16.78
N ARG A 90 -13.10 -10.09 17.28
CA ARG A 90 -13.95 -10.99 18.08
C ARG A 90 -14.26 -10.42 19.46
N LEU A 91 -13.25 -9.87 20.14
CA LEU A 91 -13.39 -9.33 21.51
C LEU A 91 -14.32 -8.13 21.56
N ILE A 92 -14.28 -7.24 20.58
CA ILE A 92 -15.18 -6.07 20.51
C ILE A 92 -16.54 -6.38 19.91
N GLY A 93 -16.77 -7.63 19.45
CA GLY A 93 -18.03 -8.09 18.90
C GLY A 93 -18.33 -7.59 17.47
N VAL A 94 -17.28 -7.43 16.60
CA VAL A 94 -17.49 -7.13 15.18
C VAL A 94 -18.38 -8.20 14.55
N PRO A 95 -19.46 -7.86 13.84
CA PRO A 95 -20.32 -8.79 13.14
C PRO A 95 -19.53 -9.72 12.21
N ARG A 96 -19.99 -10.95 12.03
CA ARG A 96 -19.25 -11.96 11.26
C ARG A 96 -18.95 -11.50 9.84
N GLU A 97 -19.90 -10.87 9.20
CA GLU A 97 -19.82 -10.31 7.84
C GLU A 97 -18.78 -9.18 7.70
N HIS A 98 -18.52 -8.43 8.78
CA HIS A 98 -17.54 -7.33 8.79
C HIS A 98 -16.13 -7.78 9.20
N ARG A 99 -15.96 -8.96 9.86
CA ARG A 99 -14.67 -9.38 10.43
C ARG A 99 -13.54 -9.48 9.41
N GLY A 100 -13.84 -10.01 8.21
CA GLY A 100 -12.86 -10.10 7.13
C GLY A 100 -12.39 -8.71 6.70
N ILE A 101 -13.32 -7.78 6.47
CA ILE A 101 -13.04 -6.40 6.07
C ILE A 101 -12.25 -5.69 7.17
N PHE A 102 -12.68 -5.80 8.44
CA PHE A 102 -12.00 -5.22 9.60
C PHE A 102 -10.54 -5.67 9.66
N SER A 103 -10.29 -6.98 9.58
CA SER A 103 -8.94 -7.55 9.68
C SER A 103 -8.05 -7.13 8.52
N ILE A 104 -8.60 -7.05 7.31
CA ILE A 104 -7.88 -6.56 6.13
C ILE A 104 -7.50 -5.09 6.31
N CYS A 105 -8.44 -4.22 6.70
CA CYS A 105 -8.19 -2.79 6.86
C CYS A 105 -7.19 -2.49 7.98
N VAL A 106 -7.15 -3.31 9.04
CA VAL A 106 -6.14 -3.20 10.09
C VAL A 106 -4.76 -3.64 9.59
N SER A 107 -4.66 -4.76 8.87
CA SER A 107 -3.38 -5.45 8.68
C SER A 107 -2.69 -5.11 7.35
N PHE A 108 -3.44 -4.85 6.29
CA PHE A 108 -2.88 -4.62 4.95
C PHE A 108 -2.86 -3.15 4.55
N SER A 109 -1.69 -2.71 4.12
CA SER A 109 -1.37 -1.31 3.82
C SER A 109 -1.63 -0.96 2.36
N ASN A 110 -1.98 0.29 2.10
CA ASN A 110 -1.96 0.87 0.76
C ASN A 110 -0.54 1.23 0.34
N THR A 111 0.26 0.20 0.06
CA THR A 111 1.69 0.33 -0.22
C THR A 111 2.00 0.91 -1.60
N ILE A 112 1.06 0.81 -2.56
CA ILE A 112 1.30 1.27 -3.94
C ILE A 112 0.75 2.68 -4.18
N PHE A 113 -0.54 2.91 -3.97
CA PHE A 113 -1.13 4.20 -4.31
C PHE A 113 -0.72 5.34 -3.37
N ILE A 114 -0.46 5.04 -2.10
CA ILE A 114 -0.02 6.02 -1.10
C ILE A 114 1.42 5.74 -0.66
N GLY A 115 1.73 4.50 -0.34
CA GLY A 115 3.02 4.12 0.24
C GLY A 115 4.19 4.39 -0.68
N LEU A 116 4.12 4.01 -1.95
CA LEU A 116 5.22 4.21 -2.88
C LEU A 116 5.48 5.70 -3.16
N PRO A 117 4.49 6.52 -3.59
CA PRO A 117 4.73 7.94 -3.83
C PRO A 117 5.25 8.68 -2.59
N LEU A 118 4.67 8.40 -1.44
CA LEU A 118 5.08 9.02 -0.19
C LEU A 118 6.46 8.51 0.26
N GLY A 119 6.73 7.22 0.11
CA GLY A 119 8.03 6.65 0.42
C GLY A 119 9.15 7.21 -0.45
N ILE A 120 8.88 7.46 -1.75
CA ILE A 120 9.82 8.15 -2.64
C ILE A 120 10.05 9.59 -2.17
N ALA A 121 8.98 10.30 -1.78
CA ALA A 121 9.10 11.67 -1.27
C ALA A 121 9.91 11.75 0.04
N LEU A 122 9.88 10.71 0.88
CA LEU A 122 10.57 10.66 2.17
C LEU A 122 12.00 10.10 2.08
N PHE A 123 12.22 9.10 1.24
CA PHE A 123 13.47 8.31 1.19
C PHE A 123 14.18 8.40 -0.16
N GLY A 124 13.59 9.09 -1.14
CA GLY A 124 14.08 9.10 -2.51
C GLY A 124 13.88 7.75 -3.22
N ASP A 125 14.40 7.65 -4.45
CA ASP A 125 14.32 6.42 -5.26
C ASP A 125 15.05 5.23 -4.63
N ALA A 126 16.05 5.48 -3.78
CA ALA A 126 16.76 4.45 -3.04
C ALA A 126 15.87 3.66 -2.06
N GLY A 127 14.79 4.26 -1.58
CA GLY A 127 13.79 3.59 -0.73
C GLY A 127 12.83 2.66 -1.49
N ALA A 128 12.66 2.87 -2.79
CA ALA A 128 11.63 2.19 -3.57
C ALA A 128 11.75 0.65 -3.58
N PRO A 129 12.91 0.03 -3.67
CA PRO A 129 13.03 -1.43 -3.63
C PRO A 129 12.59 -2.05 -2.30
N TYR A 130 12.85 -1.39 -1.18
CA TYR A 130 12.39 -1.85 0.13
C TYR A 130 10.87 -1.74 0.27
N ILE A 131 10.29 -0.68 -0.31
CA ILE A 131 8.82 -0.54 -0.45
C ILE A 131 8.26 -1.69 -1.26
N MET A 132 8.97 -2.12 -2.33
CA MET A 132 8.54 -3.22 -3.18
C MET A 132 8.57 -4.57 -2.46
N ILE A 133 9.57 -4.83 -1.64
CA ILE A 133 9.61 -6.03 -0.80
C ILE A 133 8.38 -6.06 0.12
N TYR A 134 8.11 -4.96 0.80
CA TYR A 134 6.93 -4.83 1.66
C TYR A 134 5.62 -5.01 0.86
N TYR A 135 5.51 -4.40 -0.31
CA TYR A 135 4.37 -4.54 -1.22
C TYR A 135 4.16 -5.98 -1.68
N MET A 136 5.22 -6.69 -2.05
CA MET A 136 5.13 -8.08 -2.52
C MET A 136 4.51 -8.97 -1.46
N VAL A 137 4.97 -8.86 -0.21
CA VAL A 137 4.40 -9.60 0.93
C VAL A 137 2.96 -9.16 1.19
N ASN A 138 2.73 -7.85 1.26
CA ASN A 138 1.40 -7.27 1.50
C ASN A 138 0.37 -7.75 0.47
N THR A 139 0.71 -7.71 -0.80
CA THR A 139 -0.18 -8.14 -1.90
C THR A 139 -0.41 -9.65 -1.85
N THR A 140 0.62 -10.44 -1.60
CA THR A 140 0.50 -11.90 -1.50
C THR A 140 -0.43 -12.30 -0.35
N LEU A 141 -0.23 -11.74 0.84
CA LEU A 141 -1.05 -12.07 2.01
C LEU A 141 -2.48 -11.51 1.86
N PHE A 142 -2.65 -10.34 1.27
CA PHE A 142 -3.98 -9.80 0.98
C PHE A 142 -4.79 -10.73 0.07
N TRP A 143 -4.21 -11.17 -1.07
CA TRP A 143 -4.92 -12.02 -2.04
C TRP A 143 -5.05 -13.49 -1.63
N THR A 144 -4.27 -13.95 -0.67
CA THR A 144 -4.41 -15.29 -0.10
C THR A 144 -5.30 -15.26 1.15
N ILE A 145 -4.75 -14.88 2.29
CA ILE A 145 -5.41 -14.95 3.59
C ILE A 145 -6.54 -13.92 3.71
N GLY A 146 -6.26 -12.66 3.37
CA GLY A 146 -7.23 -11.56 3.51
C GLY A 146 -8.46 -11.80 2.64
N PHE A 147 -8.22 -12.10 1.36
CA PHE A 147 -9.28 -12.36 0.39
C PHE A 147 -10.13 -13.58 0.74
N HIS A 148 -9.48 -14.70 1.14
CA HIS A 148 -10.18 -15.90 1.58
C HIS A 148 -11.09 -15.63 2.80
N ASP A 149 -10.58 -14.86 3.76
CA ASP A 149 -11.34 -14.50 4.96
C ASP A 149 -12.55 -13.61 4.64
N LEU A 150 -12.38 -12.62 3.78
CA LEU A 150 -13.47 -11.77 3.33
C LEU A 150 -14.53 -12.59 2.60
N ALA A 151 -14.15 -13.46 1.66
CA ALA A 151 -15.06 -14.31 0.94
C ALA A 151 -15.82 -15.26 1.88
N SER A 152 -15.12 -15.94 2.79
CA SER A 152 -15.71 -16.88 3.75
C SER A 152 -16.63 -16.21 4.78
N SER A 153 -16.33 -14.98 5.18
CA SER A 153 -17.17 -14.17 6.06
C SER A 153 -18.55 -13.87 5.42
N ASN A 154 -18.60 -13.83 4.09
CA ASN A 154 -19.80 -13.59 3.30
C ASN A 154 -20.39 -14.88 2.68
N GLY A 155 -20.03 -16.06 3.19
CA GLY A 155 -20.59 -17.34 2.77
C GLY A 155 -20.06 -17.88 1.44
N VAL A 156 -19.01 -17.26 0.86
CA VAL A 156 -18.39 -17.73 -0.38
C VAL A 156 -17.17 -18.60 -0.04
N THR A 157 -17.27 -19.89 -0.37
CA THR A 157 -16.15 -20.82 -0.17
C THR A 157 -15.16 -20.70 -1.33
N MET A 158 -13.93 -20.32 -1.04
CA MET A 158 -12.86 -20.24 -2.05
C MET A 158 -11.60 -20.96 -1.56
N PRO A 159 -10.88 -21.68 -2.42
CA PRO A 159 -9.59 -22.26 -2.06
C PRO A 159 -8.55 -21.14 -1.88
N LEU A 160 -7.68 -21.30 -0.84
CA LEU A 160 -6.58 -20.36 -0.58
C LEU A 160 -5.64 -20.19 -1.79
N PHE A 161 -5.39 -21.31 -2.50
CA PHE A 161 -4.59 -21.32 -3.72
C PHE A 161 -5.48 -21.69 -4.90
N SER A 162 -5.80 -20.70 -5.71
CA SER A 162 -6.53 -20.87 -6.97
C SER A 162 -5.80 -20.17 -8.11
N ARG A 163 -6.10 -20.57 -9.36
CA ARG A 163 -5.56 -19.86 -10.54
C ARG A 163 -5.95 -18.37 -10.53
N LYS A 164 -7.11 -18.04 -9.97
CA LYS A 164 -7.57 -16.65 -9.81
C LYS A 164 -6.74 -15.91 -8.76
N THR A 165 -6.46 -16.55 -7.63
CA THR A 165 -5.58 -16.01 -6.58
C THR A 165 -4.19 -15.72 -7.14
N LEU A 166 -3.57 -16.69 -7.84
CA LEU A 166 -2.26 -16.51 -8.47
C LEU A 166 -2.27 -15.34 -9.48
N LYS A 167 -3.29 -15.24 -10.33
CA LYS A 167 -3.44 -14.12 -11.29
C LYS A 167 -3.60 -12.77 -10.58
N SER A 168 -4.22 -12.72 -9.42
CA SER A 168 -4.39 -11.48 -8.63
C SER A 168 -3.10 -11.06 -7.93
N ILE A 169 -2.31 -12.03 -7.45
CA ILE A 169 -0.97 -11.78 -6.90
C ILE A 169 -0.04 -11.27 -8.00
N MET A 170 -0.04 -11.92 -9.17
CA MET A 170 0.75 -11.53 -10.35
C MET A 170 0.19 -10.25 -11.00
N SER A 171 0.13 -9.19 -10.19
CA SER A 171 -0.30 -7.86 -10.64
C SER A 171 0.74 -7.24 -11.59
N PRO A 172 0.33 -6.34 -12.51
CA PRO A 172 1.27 -5.71 -13.45
C PRO A 172 2.46 -5.02 -12.76
N PRO A 173 2.30 -4.30 -11.63
CA PRO A 173 3.45 -3.75 -10.90
C PRO A 173 4.44 -4.83 -10.42
N LEU A 174 3.92 -5.94 -9.88
CA LEU A 174 4.76 -7.06 -9.44
C LEU A 174 5.48 -7.71 -10.63
N MET A 175 4.81 -7.85 -11.77
CA MET A 175 5.46 -8.38 -12.99
C MET A 175 6.59 -7.46 -13.46
N GLY A 176 6.41 -6.14 -13.44
CA GLY A 176 7.46 -5.17 -13.75
C GLY A 176 8.66 -5.28 -12.80
N PHE A 177 8.40 -5.41 -11.50
CA PHE A 177 9.43 -5.65 -10.48
C PHE A 177 10.18 -6.97 -10.73
N MET A 178 9.46 -8.08 -10.88
CA MET A 178 10.07 -9.40 -11.12
C MET A 178 10.90 -9.45 -12.40
N LEU A 179 10.42 -8.79 -13.47
CA LEU A 179 11.20 -8.66 -14.72
C LEU A 179 12.48 -7.87 -14.47
N GLY A 180 12.43 -6.77 -13.72
CA GLY A 180 13.61 -6.01 -13.31
C GLY A 180 14.61 -6.85 -12.53
N VAL A 181 14.14 -7.63 -11.55
CA VAL A 181 14.98 -8.56 -10.77
C VAL A 181 15.66 -9.59 -11.69
N VAL A 182 14.91 -10.23 -12.59
CA VAL A 182 15.48 -11.21 -13.55
C VAL A 182 16.52 -10.55 -14.44
N MET A 183 16.27 -9.35 -14.94
CA MET A 183 17.22 -8.63 -15.80
C MET A 183 18.52 -8.26 -15.06
N VAL A 184 18.42 -7.82 -13.79
CA VAL A 184 19.61 -7.54 -12.96
C VAL A 184 20.41 -8.83 -12.69
N LEU A 185 19.72 -9.95 -12.39
CA LEU A 185 20.39 -11.24 -12.16
C LEU A 185 21.09 -11.78 -13.42
N LEU A 186 20.55 -11.50 -14.59
CA LEU A 186 21.13 -11.86 -15.88
C LEU A 186 22.08 -10.79 -16.43
N GLU A 187 22.32 -9.71 -15.69
CA GLU A 187 23.12 -8.54 -16.11
C GLU A 187 22.62 -7.93 -17.46
N TRP A 188 21.34 -8.06 -17.72
CA TRP A 188 20.69 -7.53 -18.92
C TRP A 188 20.33 -6.07 -18.75
N ASN A 189 20.75 -5.23 -19.71
CA ASN A 189 20.41 -3.81 -19.74
C ASN A 189 19.44 -3.52 -20.88
N LEU A 190 18.51 -2.60 -20.64
CA LEU A 190 17.65 -2.07 -21.69
C LEU A 190 18.44 -1.12 -22.57
N PRO A 191 18.17 -1.09 -23.90
CA PRO A 191 18.65 -0.01 -24.77
C PRO A 191 18.22 1.36 -24.21
N GLU A 192 19.12 2.33 -24.27
CA GLU A 192 18.91 3.67 -23.67
C GLU A 192 17.57 4.34 -24.04
N PRO A 193 17.11 4.33 -25.33
CA PRO A 193 15.81 4.90 -25.66
C PRO A 193 14.63 4.20 -24.95
N VAL A 194 14.71 2.86 -24.79
CA VAL A 194 13.66 2.08 -24.13
C VAL A 194 13.65 2.38 -22.63
N PHE A 195 14.84 2.38 -22.00
CA PHE A 195 14.97 2.72 -20.58
C PHE A 195 14.41 4.12 -20.29
N LYS A 196 14.81 5.13 -21.08
CA LYS A 196 14.32 6.52 -20.93
C LYS A 196 12.80 6.61 -21.12
N SER A 197 12.25 5.93 -22.12
CA SER A 197 10.81 5.92 -22.36
C SER A 197 10.05 5.33 -21.19
N PHE A 198 10.52 4.19 -20.64
CA PHE A 198 9.93 3.54 -19.47
C PHE A 198 10.10 4.38 -18.21
N HIS A 199 11.23 5.06 -18.04
CA HIS A 199 11.46 5.98 -16.94
C HIS A 199 10.49 7.17 -16.96
N TYR A 200 10.25 7.79 -18.12
CA TYR A 200 9.25 8.87 -18.24
C TYR A 200 7.83 8.39 -17.96
N LEU A 201 7.42 7.24 -18.49
CA LEU A 201 6.11 6.64 -18.16
C LEU A 201 6.00 6.30 -16.70
N GLY A 202 7.06 5.76 -16.11
CA GLY A 202 7.13 5.43 -14.69
C GLY A 202 7.03 6.65 -13.78
N SER A 203 7.64 7.76 -14.16
CA SER A 203 7.61 9.02 -13.37
C SER A 203 6.21 9.61 -13.22
N MET A 204 5.26 9.26 -14.08
CA MET A 204 3.86 9.64 -13.95
C MET A 204 3.13 8.94 -12.80
N THR A 205 3.73 7.89 -12.21
CA THR A 205 3.09 7.10 -11.12
C THR A 205 2.67 8.00 -9.96
N THR A 206 3.59 8.78 -9.40
CA THR A 206 3.32 9.62 -8.23
C THR A 206 2.24 10.68 -8.50
N PRO A 207 2.34 11.52 -9.55
CA PRO A 207 1.32 12.54 -9.81
C PRO A 207 -0.07 11.94 -10.05
N LEU A 208 -0.17 10.92 -10.89
CA LEU A 208 -1.46 10.31 -11.22
C LEU A 208 -2.08 9.57 -10.04
N ALA A 209 -1.28 8.88 -9.21
CA ALA A 209 -1.77 8.22 -8.02
C ALA A 209 -2.31 9.23 -6.99
N MET A 210 -1.64 10.36 -6.80
CA MET A 210 -2.08 11.41 -5.88
C MET A 210 -3.35 12.10 -6.36
N LEU A 211 -3.46 12.42 -7.65
CA LEU A 211 -4.71 12.92 -8.24
C LEU A 211 -5.85 11.93 -8.03
N PHE A 212 -5.61 10.64 -8.30
CA PHE A 212 -6.61 9.58 -8.10
C PHE A 212 -7.10 9.51 -6.65
N ILE A 213 -6.20 9.62 -5.67
CA ILE A 213 -6.57 9.65 -4.26
C ILE A 213 -7.41 10.87 -3.93
N GLY A 214 -7.03 12.05 -4.43
CA GLY A 214 -7.80 13.29 -4.24
C GLY A 214 -9.22 13.17 -4.79
N ILE A 215 -9.38 12.60 -5.98
CA ILE A 215 -10.68 12.31 -6.60
C ILE A 215 -11.48 11.35 -5.71
N ALA A 216 -10.88 10.26 -5.26
CA ALA A 216 -11.55 9.27 -4.40
C ALA A 216 -12.01 9.88 -3.07
N MET A 217 -11.18 10.71 -2.44
CA MET A 217 -11.53 11.43 -1.20
C MET A 217 -12.68 12.42 -1.40
N SER A 218 -12.74 13.10 -2.55
CA SER A 218 -13.82 14.02 -2.89
C SER A 218 -15.18 13.32 -3.02
N LYS A 219 -15.20 12.05 -3.43
CA LYS A 219 -16.42 11.21 -3.56
C LYS A 219 -16.86 10.57 -2.24
N THR A 220 -16.03 10.64 -1.20
CA THR A 220 -16.34 10.04 0.10
C THR A 220 -17.41 10.86 0.80
N ARG A 221 -18.48 10.21 1.26
CA ARG A 221 -19.57 10.82 2.02
C ARG A 221 -19.22 10.83 3.51
N TRP A 222 -18.56 11.88 3.94
CA TRP A 222 -18.10 12.04 5.33
C TRP A 222 -19.23 12.07 6.35
N GLU A 223 -20.41 12.51 5.94
CA GLU A 223 -21.64 12.59 6.75
C GLU A 223 -22.19 11.19 7.12
N GLU A 224 -21.88 10.18 6.31
CA GLU A 224 -22.32 8.79 6.54
C GLU A 224 -21.34 8.01 7.44
N ILE A 225 -20.26 8.63 7.91
CA ILE A 225 -19.26 7.96 8.75
C ILE A 225 -19.77 7.83 10.18
N ALA A 226 -20.15 6.61 10.55
CA ALA A 226 -20.50 6.29 11.93
C ALA A 226 -19.24 6.05 12.76
N VAL A 227 -18.98 6.96 13.70
CA VAL A 227 -17.87 6.81 14.65
C VAL A 227 -18.28 5.82 15.74
N GLY A 228 -18.03 4.54 15.52
CA GLY A 228 -18.29 3.46 16.46
C GLY A 228 -17.01 2.82 16.98
N LYS A 229 -17.15 1.92 17.98
CA LYS A 229 -16.03 1.18 18.57
C LYS A 229 -15.18 0.43 17.52
N GLU A 230 -15.82 -0.08 16.47
CA GLU A 230 -15.16 -0.82 15.40
C GLU A 230 -14.19 0.08 14.63
N LEU A 231 -14.62 1.29 14.26
CA LEU A 231 -13.76 2.26 13.58
C LEU A 231 -12.55 2.65 14.45
N VAL A 232 -12.81 2.99 15.71
CA VAL A 232 -11.74 3.40 16.64
C VAL A 232 -10.72 2.29 16.83
N VAL A 233 -11.16 1.06 17.09
CA VAL A 233 -10.25 -0.08 17.28
C VAL A 233 -9.52 -0.45 15.99
N ALA A 234 -10.18 -0.33 14.82
CA ALA A 234 -9.50 -0.53 13.54
C ALA A 234 -8.38 0.49 13.33
N MET A 235 -8.61 1.77 13.64
CA MET A 235 -7.60 2.83 13.51
C MET A 235 -6.45 2.67 14.51
N LEU A 236 -6.75 2.29 15.75
CA LEU A 236 -5.72 1.95 16.75
C LEU A 236 -4.91 0.72 16.31
N GLY A 237 -5.56 -0.31 15.78
CA GLY A 237 -4.89 -1.47 15.22
C GLY A 237 -3.96 -1.08 14.07
N ARG A 238 -4.44 -0.27 13.14
CA ARG A 238 -3.70 0.18 11.96
C ARG A 238 -2.49 1.05 12.33
N TYR A 239 -2.69 2.05 13.19
CA TYR A 239 -1.69 3.08 13.43
C TYR A 239 -0.86 2.89 14.70
N LEU A 240 -1.26 2.00 15.60
CA LEU A 240 -0.43 1.64 16.76
C LEU A 240 0.08 0.20 16.63
N ILE A 241 -0.81 -0.79 16.54
CA ILE A 241 -0.40 -2.19 16.65
C ILE A 241 0.50 -2.59 15.47
N CYS A 242 0.09 -2.33 14.22
CA CYS A 242 0.86 -2.79 13.06
C CYS A 242 2.26 -2.17 12.96
N PRO A 243 2.46 -0.84 13.08
CA PRO A 243 3.80 -0.27 13.06
C PRO A 243 4.65 -0.69 14.26
N TRP A 244 4.05 -0.79 15.45
CA TRP A 244 4.76 -1.24 16.65
C TRP A 244 5.20 -2.70 16.58
N ILE A 245 4.44 -3.58 15.94
CA ILE A 245 4.89 -4.96 15.68
C ILE A 245 6.17 -4.93 14.83
N VAL A 246 6.21 -4.14 13.75
CA VAL A 246 7.41 -4.00 12.93
C VAL A 246 8.56 -3.47 13.78
N PHE A 247 8.34 -2.37 14.49
CA PHE A 247 9.37 -1.74 15.32
C PHE A 247 9.96 -2.69 16.38
N LEU A 248 9.14 -3.53 17.01
CA LEU A 248 9.57 -4.50 18.02
C LEU A 248 10.35 -5.69 17.46
N ILE A 249 10.08 -6.10 16.21
CA ILE A 249 10.76 -7.26 15.63
C ILE A 249 12.05 -6.89 14.88
N LEU A 250 12.19 -5.64 14.39
CA LEU A 250 13.35 -5.19 13.63
C LEU A 250 14.71 -5.50 14.30
N PRO A 251 14.90 -5.29 15.62
CA PRO A 251 16.20 -5.53 16.26
C PRO A 251 16.70 -6.98 16.16
N PHE A 252 15.81 -7.93 15.90
CA PHE A 252 16.17 -9.34 15.78
C PHE A 252 16.71 -9.73 14.41
N PHE A 253 16.58 -8.86 13.39
CA PHE A 253 16.88 -9.20 12.00
C PHE A 253 18.09 -8.45 11.41
N HIS A 254 18.64 -7.47 12.09
CA HIS A 254 19.85 -6.70 11.68
C HIS A 254 19.78 -6.27 10.21
N LEU A 255 18.69 -5.64 9.82
CA LEU A 255 18.49 -5.16 8.45
C LEU A 255 19.27 -3.86 8.20
N GLU A 256 19.36 -3.48 6.92
CA GLU A 256 19.91 -2.18 6.56
C GLU A 256 19.06 -1.04 7.14
N PRO A 257 19.66 0.04 7.70
CA PRO A 257 18.92 1.12 8.36
C PRO A 257 17.83 1.77 7.48
N MET A 258 18.06 1.87 6.17
CA MET A 258 17.06 2.39 5.23
C MET A 258 15.86 1.43 5.12
N MET A 259 16.11 0.13 5.04
CA MET A 259 15.06 -0.90 4.97
C MET A 259 14.20 -0.90 6.23
N GLU A 260 14.82 -0.77 7.41
CA GLU A 260 14.11 -0.71 8.69
C GLU A 260 13.14 0.48 8.74
N LYS A 261 13.64 1.68 8.39
CA LYS A 261 12.83 2.91 8.34
C LYS A 261 11.66 2.77 7.37
N VAL A 262 11.93 2.28 6.17
CA VAL A 262 10.90 2.05 5.14
C VAL A 262 9.83 1.10 5.64
N PHE A 263 10.19 -0.02 6.30
CA PHE A 263 9.22 -1.00 6.77
C PHE A 263 8.30 -0.44 7.86
N VAL A 264 8.82 0.34 8.80
CA VAL A 264 8.00 1.03 9.81
C VAL A 264 7.00 1.97 9.15
N ILE A 265 7.48 2.79 8.19
CA ILE A 265 6.62 3.73 7.46
C ILE A 265 5.57 2.99 6.61
N MET A 266 5.94 1.90 5.93
CA MET A 266 4.99 1.09 5.15
C MET A 266 3.93 0.42 6.05
N ALA A 267 4.31 0.02 7.27
CA ALA A 267 3.35 -0.48 8.25
C ALA A 267 2.38 0.61 8.74
N ALA A 268 2.80 1.86 8.77
CA ALA A 268 1.97 3.02 9.13
C ALA A 268 1.16 3.61 7.96
N MET A 269 1.21 3.01 6.75
CA MET A 269 0.38 3.46 5.63
C MET A 269 -1.12 3.18 5.88
N PRO A 270 -2.04 3.93 5.28
CA PRO A 270 -3.47 3.70 5.45
C PRO A 270 -3.91 2.34 4.91
N ALA A 271 -5.15 1.95 5.19
CA ALA A 271 -5.73 0.71 4.73
C ALA A 271 -5.77 0.63 3.18
N MET A 272 -5.68 -0.59 2.66
CA MET A 272 -5.63 -0.84 1.22
C MET A 272 -6.94 -0.45 0.52
N THR A 273 -6.88 0.46 -0.45
CA THR A 273 -8.06 0.98 -1.18
C THR A 273 -8.83 -0.09 -1.95
N ASN A 274 -8.15 -1.15 -2.41
CA ASN A 274 -8.79 -2.26 -3.12
C ASN A 274 -9.78 -3.06 -2.23
N THR A 275 -9.73 -2.90 -0.90
CA THR A 275 -10.61 -3.62 0.03
C THR A 275 -12.08 -3.40 -0.26
N ALA A 276 -12.50 -2.16 -0.55
CA ALA A 276 -13.88 -1.83 -0.87
C ALA A 276 -14.34 -2.45 -2.21
N ILE A 277 -13.45 -2.47 -3.21
CA ILE A 277 -13.74 -3.07 -4.53
C ILE A 277 -13.92 -4.59 -4.40
N VAL A 278 -13.02 -5.22 -3.65
CA VAL A 278 -13.08 -6.65 -3.39
C VAL A 278 -14.30 -7.01 -2.55
N ALA A 279 -14.61 -6.24 -1.51
CA ALA A 279 -15.82 -6.45 -0.70
C ALA A 279 -17.08 -6.42 -1.57
N LYS A 280 -17.23 -5.42 -2.44
CA LYS A 280 -18.35 -5.31 -3.37
C LYS A 280 -18.45 -6.53 -4.30
N GLY A 281 -17.32 -7.01 -4.82
CA GLY A 281 -17.27 -8.14 -5.75
C GLY A 281 -17.66 -9.49 -5.14
N TYR A 282 -17.62 -9.62 -3.80
CA TYR A 282 -17.90 -10.87 -3.08
C TYR A 282 -19.04 -10.75 -2.06
N GLY A 283 -19.93 -9.76 -2.27
CA GLY A 283 -21.14 -9.61 -1.47
C GLY A 283 -20.91 -9.07 -0.05
N GLY A 284 -19.72 -8.56 0.23
CA GLY A 284 -19.40 -7.92 1.51
C GLY A 284 -19.84 -6.46 1.57
N ASP A 285 -19.87 -5.90 2.77
CA ASP A 285 -20.21 -4.48 2.98
C ASP A 285 -19.11 -3.55 2.48
N TYR A 286 -19.21 -3.18 1.20
CA TYR A 286 -18.26 -2.27 0.57
C TYR A 286 -18.30 -0.85 1.15
N LYS A 287 -19.46 -0.42 1.76
CA LYS A 287 -19.57 0.89 2.41
C LYS A 287 -18.74 0.92 3.68
N TYR A 288 -18.83 -0.15 4.49
CA TYR A 288 -17.99 -0.32 5.67
C TYR A 288 -16.50 -0.34 5.32
N ALA A 289 -16.10 -1.06 4.28
CA ALA A 289 -14.73 -1.08 3.79
C ALA A 289 -14.25 0.30 3.30
N ALA A 290 -15.08 1.01 2.54
CA ALA A 290 -14.77 2.36 2.06
C ALA A 290 -14.65 3.36 3.21
N MET A 291 -15.52 3.27 4.23
CA MET A 291 -15.44 4.10 5.43
C MET A 291 -14.11 3.92 6.17
N LEU A 292 -13.73 2.66 6.48
CA LEU A 292 -12.48 2.37 7.16
C LEU A 292 -11.26 2.87 6.35
N THR A 293 -11.28 2.66 5.03
CA THR A 293 -10.20 3.09 4.14
C THR A 293 -10.10 4.62 4.08
N ALA A 294 -11.21 5.32 3.94
CA ALA A 294 -11.24 6.78 3.87
C ALA A 294 -10.74 7.43 5.16
N VAL A 295 -11.26 6.98 6.32
CA VAL A 295 -10.81 7.49 7.62
C VAL A 295 -9.32 7.21 7.84
N SER A 296 -8.85 6.00 7.52
CA SER A 296 -7.43 5.69 7.63
C SER A 296 -6.59 6.61 6.73
N THR A 297 -7.04 6.93 5.52
CA THR A 297 -6.30 7.82 4.61
C THR A 297 -6.12 9.22 5.19
N VAL A 298 -7.15 9.76 5.87
CA VAL A 298 -7.05 11.07 6.54
C VAL A 298 -6.11 11.00 7.74
N LEU A 299 -6.23 9.96 8.57
CA LEU A 299 -5.38 9.80 9.74
C LEU A 299 -3.90 9.55 9.37
N ALA A 300 -3.62 9.02 8.19
CA ALA A 300 -2.25 8.86 7.69
C ALA A 300 -1.49 10.19 7.62
N ALA A 301 -2.17 11.30 7.33
CA ALA A 301 -1.56 12.64 7.29
C ALA A 301 -0.92 13.05 8.63
N PHE A 302 -1.40 12.50 9.74
CA PHE A 302 -0.85 12.74 11.09
C PHE A 302 0.10 11.61 11.53
N ALA A 303 -0.27 10.36 11.23
CA ALA A 303 0.49 9.20 11.66
C ALA A 303 1.88 9.14 10.98
N ILE A 304 1.96 9.43 9.69
CA ILE A 304 3.20 9.32 8.93
C ILE A 304 4.29 10.28 9.42
N PRO A 305 4.03 11.60 9.61
CA PRO A 305 5.00 12.50 10.20
C PRO A 305 5.46 12.07 11.60
N PHE A 306 4.56 11.53 12.42
CA PHE A 306 4.90 10.99 13.74
C PHE A 306 5.88 9.81 13.64
N TYR A 307 5.61 8.83 12.78
CA TYR A 307 6.51 7.69 12.59
C TYR A 307 7.83 8.09 11.91
N MET A 308 7.81 9.08 11.01
CA MET A 308 9.06 9.64 10.47
C MET A 308 9.93 10.26 11.56
N TRP A 309 9.33 10.98 12.51
CA TRP A 309 10.04 11.50 13.66
C TRP A 309 10.60 10.40 14.57
N LEU A 310 9.87 9.29 14.72
CA LEU A 310 10.27 8.18 15.58
C LEU A 310 11.45 7.37 15.01
N VAL A 311 11.53 7.22 13.69
CA VAL A 311 12.58 6.40 13.02
C VAL A 311 13.84 7.20 12.63
N HIS A 312 13.87 8.49 12.90
CA HIS A 312 15.01 9.36 12.67
C HIS A 312 15.69 9.77 13.95
#